data_1f5276bae1191d51816d386fde8c1a74
#
_entry.id   1f5276bae1191d51816d386fde8c1a74
#
_cell.length_a   1.000
_cell.length_b   1.000
_cell.length_c   1.000
_cell.angle_alpha   90.00
_cell.angle_beta   90.00
_cell.angle_gamma   90.00
#
_symmetry.space_group_name_H-M   'P 1'
#
loop_
_entity.id
_entity.type
_entity.pdbx_description
1 polymer ?
#
loop_
_entity_poly.entity_id
_entity_poly.type
_entity_poly.pdbx_seq_one_letter_code
_entity_poly.pdbx_strand_id
1 'polypeptide(L)'
;MRTYGALLLVTLLSSTASAGTNEVLDRWNGWMAESASHLKSGEHKAALKLCNRTIKEMIDQLGPGDASTEMFGTVLTYKAIAHAGLREEEEAVWYWQTVLNLYPKVADTDLSMYGDAGAFLKNNTTAAELAAPEGDFITPVLRKKYKPKFPNGAHYFGVTGELVVQVVVTPDGRVQSPAIVQPLPAPTLSYVALEALRRWRFEPAKAAGTPVPYLFTLTINYKD
;
A
#
# COMPACT_ATOMS: atom_id res chain seq x y z
N MET A 1 -30.91 14.09 -17.48
CA MET A 1 -29.51 13.81 -17.27
C MET A 1 -29.42 12.61 -16.33
N ARG A 2 -29.02 11.45 -16.85
CA ARG A 2 -28.91 10.19 -16.07
C ARG A 2 -27.48 10.08 -15.56
N THR A 3 -27.33 10.19 -14.24
CA THR A 3 -26.06 9.96 -13.53
C THR A 3 -25.74 8.47 -13.57
N TYR A 4 -24.73 8.10 -14.32
CA TYR A 4 -24.14 6.77 -14.25
C TYR A 4 -23.26 6.71 -13.00
N GLY A 5 -23.78 6.09 -11.94
CA GLY A 5 -22.95 5.64 -10.85
C GLY A 5 -21.96 4.60 -11.38
N ALA A 6 -20.69 4.92 -11.38
CA ALA A 6 -19.63 3.97 -11.73
C ALA A 6 -19.57 2.88 -10.67
N LEU A 7 -20.38 1.84 -10.86
CA LEU A 7 -20.14 0.53 -10.28
C LEU A 7 -18.84 0.06 -10.93
N LEU A 8 -17.78 -0.17 -10.15
CA LEU A 8 -16.58 -0.86 -10.63
C LEU A 8 -17.02 -2.27 -11.01
N LEU A 9 -17.42 -2.44 -12.27
CA LEU A 9 -17.77 -3.73 -12.85
C LEU A 9 -16.44 -4.45 -13.08
N VAL A 10 -16.14 -5.42 -12.22
CA VAL A 10 -15.13 -6.45 -12.51
C VAL A 10 -15.63 -7.18 -13.74
N THR A 11 -15.10 -6.85 -14.91
CA THR A 11 -15.34 -7.63 -16.14
C THR A 11 -14.68 -8.98 -15.97
N LEU A 12 -15.50 -10.01 -15.81
CA LEU A 12 -15.13 -11.43 -15.83
C LEU A 12 -14.46 -11.74 -17.19
N LEU A 13 -13.13 -11.81 -17.19
CA LEU A 13 -12.40 -12.50 -18.24
C LEU A 13 -12.56 -14.01 -17.98
N SER A 14 -13.39 -14.66 -18.79
CA SER A 14 -13.56 -16.11 -18.82
C SER A 14 -12.29 -16.76 -19.39
N SER A 15 -11.36 -17.13 -18.51
CA SER A 15 -10.37 -18.17 -18.78
C SER A 15 -10.78 -19.41 -18.01
N THR A 16 -10.53 -20.60 -18.58
CA THR A 16 -10.83 -21.93 -18.01
C THR A 16 -9.98 -22.16 -16.74
N ALA A 17 -10.36 -21.49 -15.66
CA ALA A 17 -9.78 -21.67 -14.34
C ALA A 17 -10.43 -22.91 -13.69
N SER A 18 -9.66 -23.68 -12.91
CA SER A 18 -10.18 -24.83 -12.16
C SER A 18 -11.26 -24.37 -11.17
N ALA A 19 -12.21 -25.24 -10.83
CA ALA A 19 -13.32 -24.91 -9.91
C ALA A 19 -12.86 -24.27 -8.58
N GLY A 20 -11.70 -24.70 -8.05
CA GLY A 20 -11.14 -24.13 -6.82
C GLY A 20 -10.66 -22.67 -6.94
N THR A 21 -10.24 -22.25 -8.13
CA THR A 21 -9.82 -20.86 -8.38
C THR A 21 -11.02 -19.92 -8.38
N ASN A 22 -12.17 -20.37 -8.90
CA ASN A 22 -13.40 -19.60 -8.91
C ASN A 22 -13.92 -19.35 -7.49
N GLU A 23 -13.90 -20.37 -6.62
CA GLU A 23 -14.34 -20.23 -5.22
C GLU A 23 -13.50 -19.21 -4.44
N VAL A 24 -12.20 -19.15 -4.68
CA VAL A 24 -11.30 -18.18 -4.04
C VAL A 24 -11.63 -16.76 -4.51
N LEU A 25 -11.78 -16.56 -5.81
CA LEU A 25 -12.13 -15.26 -6.39
C LEU A 25 -13.52 -14.79 -5.92
N ASP A 26 -14.51 -15.67 -5.87
CA ASP A 26 -15.86 -15.36 -5.39
C ASP A 26 -15.83 -14.94 -3.91
N ARG A 27 -15.03 -15.63 -3.10
CA ARG A 27 -14.85 -15.30 -1.70
C ARG A 27 -14.20 -13.90 -1.53
N TRP A 28 -13.15 -13.59 -2.28
CA TRP A 28 -12.51 -12.28 -2.24
C TRP A 28 -13.45 -11.18 -2.71
N ASN A 29 -14.21 -11.40 -3.78
CA ASN A 29 -15.24 -10.49 -4.25
C ASN A 29 -16.29 -10.22 -3.17
N GLY A 30 -16.74 -11.28 -2.48
CA GLY A 30 -17.68 -11.14 -1.37
C GLY A 30 -17.12 -10.26 -0.24
N TRP A 31 -15.89 -10.52 0.21
CA TRP A 31 -15.28 -9.70 1.26
C TRP A 31 -15.01 -8.26 0.86
N MET A 32 -14.65 -8.02 -0.40
CA MET A 32 -14.48 -6.67 -0.92
C MET A 32 -15.81 -5.91 -1.00
N ALA A 33 -16.88 -6.57 -1.46
CA ALA A 33 -18.23 -5.98 -1.48
C ALA A 33 -18.71 -5.63 -0.08
N GLU A 34 -18.50 -6.52 0.90
CA GLU A 34 -18.82 -6.28 2.31
C GLU A 34 -17.97 -5.14 2.89
N SER A 35 -16.65 -5.10 2.58
CA SER A 35 -15.77 -4.00 2.97
C SER A 35 -16.26 -2.66 2.42
N ALA A 36 -16.64 -2.60 1.14
CA ALA A 36 -17.18 -1.39 0.51
C ALA A 36 -18.49 -0.93 1.18
N SER A 37 -19.37 -1.88 1.57
CA SER A 37 -20.60 -1.58 2.30
C SER A 37 -20.29 -0.96 3.67
N HIS A 38 -19.41 -1.58 4.45
CA HIS A 38 -19.00 -1.05 5.76
C HIS A 38 -18.36 0.34 5.64
N LEU A 39 -17.54 0.60 4.62
CA LEU A 39 -16.95 1.92 4.39
C LEU A 39 -18.01 2.99 4.14
N LYS A 40 -19.03 2.68 3.32
CA LYS A 40 -20.15 3.59 3.04
C LYS A 40 -21.01 3.86 4.26
N SER A 41 -21.15 2.89 5.15
CA SER A 41 -21.90 3.01 6.40
C SER A 41 -21.09 3.63 7.56
N GLY A 42 -19.80 4.00 7.32
CA GLY A 42 -18.94 4.55 8.37
C GLY A 42 -18.39 3.50 9.35
N GLU A 43 -18.58 2.22 9.07
CA GLU A 43 -18.13 1.11 9.92
C GLU A 43 -16.66 0.75 9.62
N HIS A 44 -15.77 1.74 9.71
CA HIS A 44 -14.39 1.66 9.26
C HIS A 44 -13.57 0.54 9.92
N LYS A 45 -13.83 0.22 11.21
CA LYS A 45 -13.15 -0.90 11.90
C LYS A 45 -13.52 -2.26 11.30
N ALA A 46 -14.79 -2.46 10.95
CA ALA A 46 -15.25 -3.69 10.31
C ALA A 46 -14.62 -3.84 8.92
N ALA A 47 -14.66 -2.77 8.12
CA ALA A 47 -14.01 -2.73 6.82
C ALA A 47 -12.51 -3.06 6.90
N LEU A 48 -11.78 -2.44 7.84
CA LEU A 48 -10.35 -2.65 8.03
C LEU A 48 -10.03 -4.11 8.38
N LYS A 49 -10.85 -4.76 9.21
CA LYS A 49 -10.69 -6.18 9.56
C LYS A 49 -10.83 -7.08 8.32
N LEU A 50 -11.83 -6.82 7.47
CA LEU A 50 -12.03 -7.57 6.22
C LEU A 50 -10.90 -7.30 5.23
N CYS A 51 -10.50 -6.05 5.03
CA CYS A 51 -9.38 -5.71 4.16
C CYS A 51 -8.10 -6.44 4.56
N ASN A 52 -7.75 -6.44 5.85
CA ASN A 52 -6.56 -7.12 6.34
C ASN A 52 -6.62 -8.64 6.14
N ARG A 53 -7.83 -9.25 6.31
CA ARG A 53 -8.05 -10.67 6.02
C ARG A 53 -7.85 -10.98 4.54
N THR A 54 -8.48 -10.18 3.67
CA THR A 54 -8.42 -10.35 2.22
C THR A 54 -6.98 -10.19 1.72
N ILE A 55 -6.29 -9.13 2.14
CA ILE A 55 -4.89 -8.86 1.78
C ILE A 55 -3.99 -10.03 2.19
N LYS A 56 -4.16 -10.56 3.42
CA LYS A 56 -3.36 -11.69 3.89
C LYS A 56 -3.54 -12.91 3.00
N GLU A 57 -4.78 -13.27 2.68
CA GLU A 57 -5.06 -14.44 1.85
C GLU A 57 -4.57 -14.24 0.41
N MET A 58 -4.75 -13.03 -0.15
CA MET A 58 -4.23 -12.69 -1.47
C MET A 58 -2.70 -12.82 -1.54
N ILE A 59 -1.97 -12.32 -0.54
CA ILE A 59 -0.50 -12.44 -0.49
C ILE A 59 -0.08 -13.90 -0.51
N ASP A 60 -0.79 -14.77 0.21
CA ASP A 60 -0.45 -16.19 0.30
C ASP A 60 -0.79 -16.98 -0.99
N GLN A 61 -1.71 -16.48 -1.82
CA GLN A 61 -2.23 -17.20 -2.99
C GLN A 61 -1.86 -16.58 -4.34
N LEU A 62 -1.50 -15.29 -4.39
CA LEU A 62 -1.14 -14.61 -5.64
C LEU A 62 0.28 -14.97 -6.06
N GLY A 63 0.39 -15.58 -7.24
CA GLY A 63 1.66 -15.73 -7.94
C GLY A 63 2.09 -14.44 -8.66
N PRO A 64 3.38 -14.34 -9.07
CA PRO A 64 3.83 -13.26 -9.95
C PRO A 64 3.07 -13.32 -11.28
N GLY A 65 2.45 -12.21 -11.68
CA GLY A 65 1.72 -12.10 -12.95
C GLY A 65 0.26 -12.53 -12.92
N ASP A 66 -0.31 -12.75 -11.75
CA ASP A 66 -1.73 -13.10 -11.61
C ASP A 66 -2.65 -11.91 -11.95
N ALA A 67 -3.72 -12.18 -12.73
CA ALA A 67 -4.72 -11.20 -13.14
C ALA A 67 -5.51 -10.58 -11.98
N SER A 68 -5.49 -11.17 -10.79
CA SER A 68 -6.11 -10.64 -9.57
C SER A 68 -5.37 -9.45 -8.94
N THR A 69 -4.31 -8.95 -9.58
CA THR A 69 -3.56 -7.78 -9.10
C THR A 69 -4.42 -6.53 -8.97
N GLU A 70 -5.41 -6.32 -9.85
CA GLU A 70 -6.35 -5.19 -9.75
C GLU A 70 -7.22 -5.27 -8.48
N MET A 71 -7.67 -6.46 -8.11
CA MET A 71 -8.40 -6.70 -6.87
C MET A 71 -7.55 -6.34 -5.65
N PHE A 72 -6.23 -6.62 -5.70
CA PHE A 72 -5.30 -6.26 -4.65
C PHE A 72 -5.18 -4.74 -4.49
N GLY A 73 -5.12 -3.98 -5.59
CA GLY A 73 -5.17 -2.52 -5.59
C GLY A 73 -6.46 -1.98 -4.96
N THR A 74 -7.60 -2.60 -5.29
CA THR A 74 -8.91 -2.21 -4.73
C THR A 74 -8.96 -2.42 -3.22
N VAL A 75 -8.55 -3.57 -2.71
CA VAL A 75 -8.59 -3.83 -1.25
C VAL A 75 -7.60 -2.97 -0.48
N LEU A 76 -6.44 -2.64 -1.06
CA LEU A 76 -5.51 -1.67 -0.47
C LEU A 76 -6.11 -0.27 -0.41
N THR A 77 -6.85 0.15 -1.45
CA THR A 77 -7.60 1.41 -1.46
C THR A 77 -8.62 1.45 -0.33
N TYR A 78 -9.40 0.39 -0.16
CA TYR A 78 -10.36 0.29 0.95
C TYR A 78 -9.67 0.34 2.32
N LYS A 79 -8.49 -0.27 2.45
CA LYS A 79 -7.68 -0.17 3.67
C LYS A 79 -7.27 1.27 3.95
N ALA A 80 -6.83 2.02 2.95
CA ALA A 80 -6.48 3.44 3.12
C ALA A 80 -7.70 4.28 3.54
N ILE A 81 -8.88 4.06 2.91
CA ILE A 81 -10.13 4.72 3.26
C ILE A 81 -10.54 4.39 4.70
N ALA A 82 -10.41 3.13 5.12
CA ALA A 82 -10.74 2.70 6.48
C ALA A 82 -9.89 3.43 7.52
N HIS A 83 -8.57 3.53 7.31
CA HIS A 83 -7.67 4.28 8.19
C HIS A 83 -8.02 5.78 8.21
N ALA A 84 -8.33 6.38 7.06
CA ALA A 84 -8.75 7.77 6.99
C ALA A 84 -10.04 8.02 7.80
N GLY A 85 -11.02 7.13 7.68
CA GLY A 85 -12.27 7.21 8.44
C GLY A 85 -12.09 6.97 9.96
N LEU A 86 -11.03 6.25 10.34
CA LEU A 86 -10.64 6.08 11.75
C LEU A 86 -9.78 7.25 12.28
N ARG A 87 -9.47 8.24 11.44
CA ARG A 87 -8.56 9.37 11.74
C ARG A 87 -7.13 8.92 12.08
N GLU A 88 -6.72 7.78 11.55
CA GLU A 88 -5.37 7.25 11.61
C GLU A 88 -4.59 7.79 10.40
N GLU A 89 -4.29 9.10 10.42
CA GLU A 89 -3.82 9.85 9.25
C GLU A 89 -2.51 9.33 8.68
N GLU A 90 -1.54 8.98 9.53
CA GLU A 90 -0.25 8.44 9.09
C GLU A 90 -0.43 7.12 8.33
N GLU A 91 -1.27 6.22 8.85
CA GLU A 91 -1.61 4.96 8.22
C GLU A 91 -2.36 5.17 6.91
N ALA A 92 -3.34 6.08 6.91
CA ALA A 92 -4.12 6.39 5.73
C ALA A 92 -3.24 6.90 4.58
N VAL A 93 -2.35 7.85 4.85
CA VAL A 93 -1.39 8.39 3.88
C VAL A 93 -0.43 7.32 3.41
N TRP A 94 0.13 6.50 4.33
CA TRP A 94 1.02 5.41 3.97
C TRP A 94 0.39 4.44 2.97
N TYR A 95 -0.81 3.94 3.29
CA TYR A 95 -1.49 2.98 2.40
C TYR A 95 -1.96 3.63 1.11
N TRP A 96 -2.41 4.88 1.16
CA TRP A 96 -2.81 5.60 -0.05
C TRP A 96 -1.62 5.80 -1.00
N GLN A 97 -0.49 6.27 -0.52
CA GLN A 97 0.72 6.43 -1.33
C GLN A 97 1.25 5.07 -1.82
N THR A 98 1.16 4.01 -1.00
CA THR A 98 1.48 2.65 -1.45
C THR A 98 0.61 2.23 -2.64
N VAL A 99 -0.70 2.47 -2.57
CA VAL A 99 -1.63 2.18 -3.69
C VAL A 99 -1.25 2.96 -4.93
N LEU A 100 -1.03 4.26 -4.82
CA LEU A 100 -0.68 5.12 -5.95
C LEU A 100 0.62 4.71 -6.63
N ASN A 101 1.60 4.24 -5.86
CA ASN A 101 2.86 3.73 -6.40
C ASN A 101 2.68 2.40 -7.16
N LEU A 102 1.87 1.48 -6.62
CA LEU A 102 1.67 0.16 -7.22
C LEU A 102 0.61 0.15 -8.32
N TYR A 103 -0.37 1.03 -8.22
CA TYR A 103 -1.56 1.12 -9.09
C TYR A 103 -1.88 2.58 -9.44
N PRO A 104 -1.06 3.27 -10.25
CA PRO A 104 -1.20 4.72 -10.49
C PRO A 104 -2.58 5.16 -10.98
N LYS A 105 -3.28 4.31 -11.74
CA LYS A 105 -4.64 4.59 -12.25
C LYS A 105 -5.68 4.80 -11.15
N VAL A 106 -5.41 4.35 -9.92
CA VAL A 106 -6.30 4.56 -8.77
C VAL A 106 -6.38 6.05 -8.40
N ALA A 107 -5.41 6.86 -8.79
CA ALA A 107 -5.47 8.31 -8.62
C ALA A 107 -6.73 8.94 -9.25
N ASP A 108 -7.24 8.38 -10.35
CA ASP A 108 -8.41 8.88 -11.06
C ASP A 108 -9.75 8.36 -10.47
N THR A 109 -9.70 7.44 -9.50
CA THR A 109 -10.91 6.87 -8.90
C THR A 109 -11.67 7.92 -8.10
N ASP A 110 -12.98 8.02 -8.32
CA ASP A 110 -13.86 8.85 -7.51
C ASP A 110 -14.06 8.24 -6.12
N LEU A 111 -13.62 8.95 -5.09
CA LEU A 111 -13.75 8.55 -3.69
C LEU A 111 -14.83 9.35 -2.94
N SER A 112 -15.63 10.18 -3.63
CA SER A 112 -16.64 11.06 -3.02
C SER A 112 -17.69 10.31 -2.21
N MET A 113 -18.00 9.07 -2.61
CA MET A 113 -18.94 8.20 -1.88
C MET A 113 -18.49 7.82 -0.46
N TYR A 114 -17.22 8.06 -0.11
CA TYR A 114 -16.64 7.80 1.21
C TYR A 114 -16.49 9.07 2.06
N GLY A 115 -17.12 10.17 1.64
CA GLY A 115 -17.17 11.43 2.38
C GLY A 115 -15.79 11.98 2.76
N ASP A 116 -15.64 12.39 4.02
CA ASP A 116 -14.40 13.01 4.53
C ASP A 116 -13.17 12.09 4.38
N ALA A 117 -13.34 10.78 4.52
CA ALA A 117 -12.24 9.83 4.34
C ALA A 117 -11.71 9.83 2.89
N GLY A 118 -12.62 9.85 1.91
CA GLY A 118 -12.25 9.95 0.51
C GLY A 118 -11.59 11.29 0.17
N ALA A 119 -12.16 12.39 0.67
CA ALA A 119 -11.61 13.74 0.51
C ALA A 119 -10.21 13.86 1.12
N PHE A 120 -9.99 13.32 2.32
CA PHE A 120 -8.68 13.29 2.97
C PHE A 120 -7.62 12.62 2.08
N LEU A 121 -7.92 11.44 1.52
CA LEU A 121 -6.97 10.73 0.65
C LEU A 121 -6.66 11.52 -0.61
N LYS A 122 -7.66 12.11 -1.26
CA LYS A 122 -7.45 12.93 -2.46
C LYS A 122 -6.56 14.15 -2.20
N ASN A 123 -6.67 14.78 -1.03
CA ASN A 123 -5.83 15.90 -0.62
C ASN A 123 -4.38 15.45 -0.29
N ASN A 124 -4.13 14.16 -0.07
CA ASN A 124 -2.82 13.58 0.24
C ASN A 124 -2.27 12.71 -0.91
N THR A 125 -2.63 13.00 -2.15
CA THR A 125 -2.19 12.25 -3.34
C THR A 125 -0.73 12.51 -3.66
N THR A 126 -0.23 13.73 -3.44
CA THR A 126 1.16 14.10 -3.72
C THR A 126 2.04 13.81 -2.50
N ALA A 127 3.19 13.17 -2.72
CA ALA A 127 4.19 13.04 -1.68
C ALA A 127 4.72 14.43 -1.26
N ALA A 128 5.02 14.59 0.02
CA ALA A 128 5.60 15.85 0.50
C ALA A 128 6.96 16.07 -0.18
N GLU A 129 7.11 17.22 -0.84
CA GLU A 129 8.42 17.69 -1.30
C GLU A 129 9.23 18.14 -0.09
N LEU A 130 10.37 17.51 0.13
CA LEU A 130 11.32 17.92 1.14
C LEU A 130 12.52 18.55 0.46
N ALA A 131 12.81 19.79 0.81
CA ALA A 131 14.07 20.40 0.46
C ALA A 131 15.22 19.66 1.18
N ALA A 132 16.34 19.47 0.49
CA ALA A 132 17.53 18.95 1.15
C ALA A 132 17.94 19.93 2.27
N PRO A 133 18.34 19.43 3.47
CA PRO A 133 18.84 20.30 4.51
C PRO A 133 20.06 21.08 4.02
N GLU A 134 20.11 22.38 4.30
CA GLU A 134 21.26 23.22 4.00
C GLU A 134 22.29 23.16 5.13
N GLY A 135 23.58 23.32 4.79
CA GLY A 135 24.70 23.34 5.74
C GLY A 135 25.15 21.96 6.21
N ASP A 136 25.82 21.91 7.36
CA ASP A 136 26.31 20.67 7.94
C ASP A 136 25.16 19.82 8.50
N PHE A 137 24.97 18.64 7.95
CA PHE A 137 23.97 17.71 8.41
C PHE A 137 24.51 16.28 8.55
N ILE A 138 23.87 15.52 9.43
CA ILE A 138 24.13 14.10 9.65
C ILE A 138 22.97 13.32 9.03
N THR A 139 23.28 12.36 8.15
CA THR A 139 22.28 11.49 7.51
C THR A 139 21.64 10.50 8.51
N PRO A 140 20.44 10.00 8.23
CA PRO A 140 19.80 8.99 9.08
C PRO A 140 20.64 7.72 9.20
N VAL A 141 20.65 7.12 10.39
CA VAL A 141 21.34 5.84 10.65
C VAL A 141 20.30 4.76 11.02
N LEU A 142 20.32 3.64 10.30
CA LEU A 142 19.41 2.52 10.58
C LEU A 142 19.71 1.91 11.96
N ARG A 143 18.69 1.89 12.85
CA ARG A 143 18.78 1.33 14.21
C ARG A 143 18.10 -0.03 14.32
N LYS A 144 16.93 -0.18 13.69
CA LYS A 144 16.18 -1.44 13.74
C LYS A 144 15.63 -1.79 12.38
N LYS A 145 16.01 -2.96 11.88
CA LYS A 145 15.56 -3.52 10.59
C LYS A 145 14.60 -4.68 10.84
N TYR A 146 13.51 -4.70 10.06
CA TYR A 146 12.61 -5.85 9.99
C TYR A 146 12.72 -6.47 8.59
N LYS A 147 12.91 -7.78 8.54
CA LYS A 147 12.92 -8.50 7.25
C LYS A 147 11.49 -8.63 6.71
N PRO A 148 11.26 -8.40 5.41
CA PRO A 148 9.99 -8.76 4.77
C PRO A 148 9.70 -10.25 4.96
N LYS A 149 8.43 -10.59 5.21
CA LYS A 149 7.96 -11.98 5.24
C LYS A 149 7.30 -12.26 3.90
N PHE A 150 8.11 -12.57 2.91
CA PHE A 150 7.60 -12.91 1.58
C PHE A 150 6.82 -14.22 1.61
N PRO A 151 5.77 -14.36 0.78
CA PRO A 151 4.99 -15.59 0.70
C PRO A 151 5.84 -16.75 0.15
N ASN A 152 5.61 -17.96 0.66
CA ASN A 152 6.35 -19.15 0.22
C ASN A 152 6.23 -19.42 -1.29
N GLY A 153 5.08 -19.09 -1.90
CA GLY A 153 4.87 -19.23 -3.35
C GLY A 153 5.85 -18.40 -4.19
N ALA A 154 6.40 -17.30 -3.68
CA ALA A 154 7.37 -16.49 -4.42
C ALA A 154 8.68 -17.24 -4.70
N HIS A 155 9.08 -18.15 -3.83
CA HIS A 155 10.26 -19.00 -4.02
C HIS A 155 10.09 -20.02 -5.15
N TYR A 156 8.89 -20.53 -5.37
CA TYR A 156 8.61 -21.52 -6.43
C TYR A 156 8.69 -20.93 -7.85
N PHE A 157 8.62 -19.60 -7.98
CA PHE A 157 8.65 -18.92 -9.27
C PHE A 157 10.02 -18.33 -9.61
N GLY A 158 11.04 -18.55 -8.78
CA GLY A 158 12.41 -18.03 -9.01
C GLY A 158 12.43 -16.49 -9.12
N VAL A 159 11.52 -15.80 -8.42
CA VAL A 159 11.43 -14.35 -8.48
C VAL A 159 12.58 -13.76 -7.68
N THR A 160 13.42 -12.99 -8.36
CA THR A 160 14.47 -12.19 -7.73
C THR A 160 14.29 -10.73 -8.12
N GLY A 161 14.78 -9.80 -7.33
CA GLY A 161 14.70 -8.38 -7.67
C GLY A 161 15.04 -7.47 -6.50
N GLU A 162 15.01 -6.18 -6.80
CA GLU A 162 15.30 -5.11 -5.86
C GLU A 162 14.13 -4.13 -5.83
N LEU A 163 13.63 -3.82 -4.63
CA LEU A 163 12.76 -2.66 -4.41
C LEU A 163 13.67 -1.48 -4.09
N VAL A 164 13.67 -0.47 -4.96
CA VAL A 164 14.27 0.83 -4.66
C VAL A 164 13.15 1.78 -4.30
N VAL A 165 13.21 2.35 -3.10
CA VAL A 165 12.17 3.22 -2.57
C VAL A 165 12.79 4.44 -1.89
N GLN A 166 12.24 5.62 -2.18
CA GLN A 166 12.48 6.82 -1.42
C GLN A 166 11.46 6.91 -0.29
N VAL A 167 11.90 7.33 0.87
CA VAL A 167 11.05 7.51 2.05
C VAL A 167 11.47 8.75 2.80
N VAL A 168 10.55 9.30 3.57
CA VAL A 168 10.86 10.33 4.56
C VAL A 168 11.21 9.63 5.87
N VAL A 169 12.43 9.85 6.37
CA VAL A 169 12.77 9.55 7.76
C VAL A 169 12.38 10.75 8.59
N THR A 170 11.44 10.57 9.49
CA THR A 170 10.91 11.63 10.35
C THR A 170 11.87 12.02 11.48
N PRO A 171 11.70 13.17 12.14
CA PRO A 171 12.55 13.58 13.28
C PRO A 171 12.51 12.62 14.47
N ASP A 172 11.49 11.78 14.57
CA ASP A 172 11.39 10.69 15.58
C ASP A 172 11.89 9.33 15.05
N GLY A 173 12.51 9.31 13.86
CA GLY A 173 13.15 8.13 13.28
C GLY A 173 12.21 7.10 12.68
N ARG A 174 10.95 7.46 12.42
CA ARG A 174 9.99 6.62 11.70
C ARG A 174 10.13 6.80 10.18
N VAL A 175 9.56 5.87 9.43
CA VAL A 175 9.53 5.89 7.96
C VAL A 175 8.13 6.27 7.50
N GLN A 176 8.03 7.27 6.64
CA GLN A 176 6.79 7.77 6.05
C GLN A 176 6.95 8.03 4.54
N SER A 177 5.85 8.33 3.86
CA SER A 177 5.79 8.80 2.47
C SER A 177 6.61 7.96 1.49
N PRO A 178 6.28 6.67 1.30
CA PRO A 178 7.01 5.81 0.37
C PRO A 178 6.77 6.25 -1.07
N ALA A 179 7.85 6.42 -1.84
CA ALA A 179 7.83 6.63 -3.29
C ALA A 179 8.68 5.54 -3.96
N ILE A 180 8.04 4.61 -4.66
CA ILE A 180 8.73 3.50 -5.33
C ILE A 180 9.44 4.03 -6.58
N VAL A 181 10.77 3.89 -6.60
CA VAL A 181 11.61 4.21 -7.77
C VAL A 181 11.71 2.99 -8.69
N GLN A 182 11.89 1.81 -8.10
CA GLN A 182 11.93 0.54 -8.82
C GLN A 182 11.13 -0.51 -8.04
N PRO A 183 10.02 -1.02 -8.60
CA PRO A 183 9.21 -2.05 -7.94
C PRO A 183 9.85 -3.43 -8.07
N LEU A 184 9.48 -4.35 -7.16
CA LEU A 184 9.67 -5.78 -7.38
C LEU A 184 8.76 -6.29 -8.52
N PRO A 185 9.07 -7.45 -9.11
CA PRO A 185 8.31 -7.98 -10.26
C PRO A 185 6.81 -8.18 -10.01
N ALA A 186 6.41 -8.34 -8.75
CA ALA A 186 5.00 -8.44 -8.39
C ALA A 186 4.61 -7.35 -7.37
N PRO A 187 3.46 -6.66 -7.55
CA PRO A 187 2.97 -5.64 -6.62
C PRO A 187 2.81 -6.16 -5.18
N THR A 188 2.39 -7.41 -5.00
CA THR A 188 2.28 -8.06 -3.69
C THR A 188 3.61 -8.15 -2.95
N LEU A 189 4.71 -8.44 -3.68
CA LEU A 189 6.06 -8.50 -3.10
C LEU A 189 6.54 -7.11 -2.69
N SER A 190 6.30 -6.09 -3.54
CA SER A 190 6.60 -4.69 -3.20
C SER A 190 5.82 -4.26 -1.96
N TYR A 191 4.54 -4.59 -1.88
CA TYR A 191 3.71 -4.32 -0.70
C TYR A 191 4.27 -4.97 0.57
N VAL A 192 4.64 -6.25 0.54
CA VAL A 192 5.24 -6.96 1.68
C VAL A 192 6.55 -6.32 2.13
N ALA A 193 7.36 -5.87 1.17
CA ALA A 193 8.60 -5.16 1.47
C ALA A 193 8.32 -3.80 2.13
N LEU A 194 7.33 -3.03 1.65
CA LEU A 194 6.91 -1.76 2.24
C LEU A 194 6.33 -1.95 3.65
N GLU A 195 5.55 -3.00 3.91
CA GLU A 195 5.05 -3.33 5.25
C GLU A 195 6.18 -3.61 6.26
N ALA A 196 7.26 -4.24 5.81
CA ALA A 196 8.44 -4.40 6.65
C ALA A 196 9.17 -3.08 6.86
N LEU A 197 9.35 -2.28 5.80
CA LEU A 197 10.03 -0.99 5.82
C LEU A 197 9.36 0.00 6.77
N ARG A 198 8.02 0.07 6.80
CA ARG A 198 7.26 0.93 7.71
C ARG A 198 7.61 0.70 9.19
N ARG A 199 8.06 -0.49 9.53
CA ARG A 199 8.46 -0.88 10.88
C ARG A 199 9.92 -0.57 11.21
N TRP A 200 10.73 -0.19 10.20
CA TRP A 200 12.13 0.17 10.46
C TRP A 200 12.19 1.41 11.34
N ARG A 201 13.30 1.54 12.06
CA ARG A 201 13.56 2.70 12.92
C ARG A 201 14.97 3.19 12.66
N PHE A 202 15.07 4.49 12.57
CA PHE A 202 16.31 5.19 12.31
C PHE A 202 16.66 6.13 13.49
N GLU A 203 17.93 6.41 13.67
CA GLU A 203 18.33 7.67 14.25
C GLU A 203 18.08 8.75 13.16
N PRO A 204 17.33 9.82 13.48
CA PRO A 204 16.95 10.79 12.47
C PRO A 204 18.14 11.59 11.95
N ALA A 205 17.99 12.19 10.77
CA ALA A 205 18.90 13.21 10.30
C ALA A 205 18.94 14.37 11.29
N LYS A 206 20.09 15.06 11.37
CA LYS A 206 20.25 16.25 12.19
C LYS A 206 20.88 17.36 11.38
N ALA A 207 20.29 18.56 11.43
CA ALA A 207 20.87 19.78 10.92
C ALA A 207 21.22 20.68 12.12
N ALA A 208 22.48 21.08 12.25
CA ALA A 208 22.97 21.85 13.40
C ALA A 208 22.55 21.23 14.76
N GLY A 209 22.57 19.89 14.86
CA GLY A 209 22.20 19.15 16.05
C GLY A 209 20.69 18.92 16.28
N THR A 210 19.82 19.57 15.51
CA THR A 210 18.36 19.44 15.62
C THR A 210 17.85 18.34 14.69
N PRO A 211 17.02 17.38 15.14
CA PRO A 211 16.40 16.37 14.28
C PRO A 211 15.51 17.01 13.22
N VAL A 212 15.71 16.60 11.96
CA VAL A 212 14.96 17.10 10.80
C VAL A 212 14.42 15.94 9.95
N PRO A 213 13.30 16.14 9.23
CA PRO A 213 12.85 15.16 8.25
C PRO A 213 13.87 15.05 7.11
N TYR A 214 14.08 13.83 6.59
CA TYR A 214 15.08 13.61 5.56
C TYR A 214 14.58 12.62 4.50
N LEU A 215 14.71 12.98 3.23
CA LEU A 215 14.41 12.09 2.11
C LEU A 215 15.56 11.09 1.94
N PHE A 216 15.27 9.82 2.11
CA PHE A 216 16.26 8.75 2.12
C PHE A 216 15.91 7.64 1.12
N THR A 217 16.87 7.27 0.27
CA THR A 217 16.70 6.18 -0.69
C THR A 217 17.20 4.88 -0.08
N LEU A 218 16.36 3.85 -0.17
CA LEU A 218 16.62 2.52 0.38
C LEU A 218 16.47 1.44 -0.69
N THR A 219 17.28 0.40 -0.60
CA THR A 219 17.16 -0.80 -1.44
C THR A 219 16.85 -2.02 -0.56
N ILE A 220 15.80 -2.74 -0.92
CA ILE A 220 15.40 -4.00 -0.32
C ILE A 220 15.54 -5.09 -1.36
N ASN A 221 16.50 -5.99 -1.16
CA ASN A 221 16.73 -7.12 -2.06
C ASN A 221 15.78 -8.25 -1.72
N TYR A 222 15.12 -8.78 -2.73
CA TYR A 222 14.46 -10.07 -2.72
C TYR A 222 15.37 -11.06 -3.47
N LYS A 223 15.89 -12.01 -2.73
CA LYS A 223 16.69 -13.13 -3.27
C LYS A 223 16.08 -14.41 -2.77
N ASP A 224 15.98 -15.37 -3.65
CA ASP A 224 15.63 -16.76 -3.35
C ASP A 224 16.66 -17.40 -2.44
#